data_348c25d71920402d113dff4786055f86
#
_entry.id   348c25d71920402d113dff4786055f86
#
_cell.length_a   1.000
_cell.length_b   1.000
_cell.length_c   1.000
_cell.angle_alpha   90.00
_cell.angle_beta   90.00
_cell.angle_gamma   90.00
#
_symmetry.space_group_name_H-M   'P 1'
#
loop_
_entity.id
_entity.type
_entity.pdbx_description
1 polymer ?
#
loop_
_entity_poly.entity_id
_entity_poly.type
_entity_poly.pdbx_seq_one_letter_code
_entity_poly.pdbx_strand_id
1 'polypeptide(L)'
;IGAAGWEWARLNGVTAPLPAMASGALLAALCAASLWQLPPVGQAGGLWGGGLAAWIVGGALVLRAGPAGWPRWPQALRWVLGLGLLWLAWAALAQARTIGINFLLSVLCVVWMADIAAYFCGRAFGRNKLAPTISPGKSWEGVQGGVCGVVLLAVAWIAVEEQFNFGSASVFLLLQQKHGWGGLLLASLLLAALSVVGDLFESLVKRAAGAKDSSNLLPGHGGVLDRVDALLPVLPAALALISFNPFW
;
A
#
# COMPACT_ATOMS: atom_id res chain seq x y z
N ILE A 1 -11.50 -8.68 -0.82
CA ILE A 1 -10.99 -8.09 -2.08
C ILE A 1 -12.14 -7.71 -3.02
N GLY A 2 -13.20 -8.54 -3.16
CA GLY A 2 -14.36 -8.25 -4.01
C GLY A 2 -15.06 -6.93 -3.65
N ALA A 3 -15.23 -6.63 -2.35
CA ALA A 3 -15.78 -5.37 -1.89
C ALA A 3 -14.93 -4.17 -2.36
N ALA A 4 -13.60 -4.27 -2.26
CA ALA A 4 -12.68 -3.22 -2.74
C ALA A 4 -12.80 -3.01 -4.27
N GLY A 5 -12.96 -4.09 -5.04
CA GLY A 5 -13.19 -4.00 -6.49
C GLY A 5 -14.52 -3.33 -6.85
N TRP A 6 -15.57 -3.59 -6.08
CA TRP A 6 -16.87 -2.93 -6.21
C TRP A 6 -16.77 -1.43 -5.88
N GLU A 7 -16.13 -1.08 -4.76
CA GLU A 7 -15.90 0.32 -4.35
C GLU A 7 -15.08 1.08 -5.40
N TRP A 8 -14.02 0.45 -5.90
CA TRP A 8 -13.20 1.02 -6.95
C TRP A 8 -13.99 1.34 -8.22
N ALA A 9 -14.82 0.40 -8.67
CA ALA A 9 -15.67 0.61 -9.84
C ALA A 9 -16.62 1.80 -9.64
N ARG A 10 -17.25 1.91 -8.47
CA ARG A 10 -18.15 3.01 -8.14
C ARG A 10 -17.46 4.36 -8.10
N LEU A 11 -16.30 4.45 -7.47
CA LEU A 11 -15.48 5.67 -7.42
C LEU A 11 -15.04 6.12 -8.82
N ASN A 12 -14.95 5.19 -9.77
CA ASN A 12 -14.56 5.49 -11.15
C ASN A 12 -15.73 5.58 -12.13
N GLY A 13 -16.94 5.84 -11.63
CA GLY A 13 -18.09 6.22 -12.45
C GLY A 13 -18.96 5.05 -12.92
N VAL A 14 -18.76 3.84 -12.40
CA VAL A 14 -19.68 2.71 -12.62
C VAL A 14 -20.83 2.81 -11.61
N THR A 15 -21.87 3.58 -11.96
CA THR A 15 -22.99 3.89 -11.06
C THR A 15 -24.01 2.76 -10.96
N ALA A 16 -24.18 1.97 -12.04
CA ALA A 16 -25.11 0.85 -12.05
C ALA A 16 -24.65 -0.29 -11.09
N PRO A 17 -25.55 -0.83 -10.25
CA PRO A 17 -25.18 -1.79 -9.22
C PRO A 17 -24.62 -3.10 -9.80
N LEU A 18 -25.24 -3.66 -10.85
CA LEU A 18 -24.80 -4.93 -11.43
C LEU A 18 -23.37 -4.89 -12.02
N PRO A 19 -22.98 -3.90 -12.87
CA PRO A 19 -21.60 -3.78 -13.35
C PRO A 19 -20.58 -3.54 -12.22
N ALA A 20 -20.94 -2.77 -11.19
CA ALA A 20 -20.07 -2.56 -10.06
C ALA A 20 -19.84 -3.85 -9.26
N MET A 21 -20.90 -4.63 -9.00
CA MET A 21 -20.80 -5.94 -8.35
C MET A 21 -20.01 -6.93 -9.22
N ALA A 22 -20.24 -6.93 -10.54
CA ALA A 22 -19.49 -7.76 -11.48
C ALA A 22 -17.98 -7.44 -11.45
N SER A 23 -17.60 -6.18 -11.28
CA SER A 23 -16.19 -5.77 -11.11
C SER A 23 -15.57 -6.40 -9.86
N GLY A 24 -16.30 -6.39 -8.74
CA GLY A 24 -15.86 -7.03 -7.50
C GLY A 24 -15.76 -8.56 -7.63
N ALA A 25 -16.75 -9.18 -8.27
CA ALA A 25 -16.76 -10.63 -8.52
C ALA A 25 -15.63 -11.04 -9.47
N LEU A 26 -15.39 -10.27 -10.54
CA LEU A 26 -14.27 -10.48 -11.45
C LEU A 26 -12.93 -10.45 -10.72
N LEU A 27 -12.71 -9.42 -9.89
CA LEU A 27 -11.48 -9.31 -9.11
C LEU A 27 -11.32 -10.49 -8.15
N ALA A 28 -12.38 -10.89 -7.45
CA ALA A 28 -12.34 -12.04 -6.54
C ALA A 28 -12.02 -13.35 -7.30
N ALA A 29 -12.60 -13.54 -8.47
CA ALA A 29 -12.34 -14.70 -9.33
C ALA A 29 -10.89 -14.71 -9.84
N LEU A 30 -10.36 -13.57 -10.29
CA LEU A 30 -8.96 -13.43 -10.71
C LEU A 30 -8.00 -13.73 -9.55
N CYS A 31 -8.29 -13.22 -8.36
CA CYS A 31 -7.52 -13.52 -7.17
C CYS A 31 -7.53 -15.02 -6.83
N ALA A 32 -8.70 -15.65 -6.85
CA ALA A 32 -8.82 -17.08 -6.58
C ALA A 32 -8.10 -17.93 -7.64
N ALA A 33 -8.25 -17.61 -8.92
CA ALA A 33 -7.58 -18.31 -10.02
C ALA A 33 -6.06 -18.19 -9.96
N SER A 34 -5.53 -17.03 -9.56
CA SER A 34 -4.09 -16.79 -9.48
C SER A 34 -3.42 -17.40 -8.25
N LEU A 35 -4.16 -17.83 -7.22
CA LEU A 35 -3.58 -18.46 -6.01
C LEU A 35 -2.65 -19.63 -6.34
N TRP A 36 -3.04 -20.44 -7.32
CA TRP A 36 -2.31 -21.65 -7.73
C TRP A 36 -1.20 -21.37 -8.76
N GLN A 37 -1.16 -20.16 -9.31
CA GLN A 37 -0.25 -19.77 -10.39
C GLN A 37 0.83 -18.77 -9.95
N LEU A 38 0.75 -18.26 -8.72
CA LEU A 38 1.76 -17.33 -8.21
C LEU A 38 3.10 -18.07 -8.10
N PRO A 39 4.14 -17.62 -8.84
CA PRO A 39 5.45 -18.23 -8.74
C PRO A 39 6.05 -17.96 -7.35
N PRO A 40 7.01 -18.77 -6.88
CA PRO A 40 7.74 -18.49 -5.66
C PRO A 40 8.32 -17.07 -5.64
N VAL A 41 8.46 -16.47 -4.43
CA VAL A 41 8.88 -15.06 -4.27
C VAL A 41 10.13 -14.72 -5.08
N GLY A 42 11.14 -15.58 -5.05
CA GLY A 42 12.41 -15.37 -5.77
C GLY A 42 12.29 -15.38 -7.30
N GLN A 43 11.25 -16.04 -7.85
CA GLN A 43 10.99 -16.07 -9.30
C GLN A 43 10.06 -14.95 -9.76
N ALA A 44 9.40 -14.27 -8.85
CA ALA A 44 8.44 -13.19 -9.11
C ALA A 44 9.07 -11.78 -9.04
N GLY A 45 10.39 -11.67 -8.98
CA GLY A 45 11.10 -10.39 -8.80
C GLY A 45 10.72 -9.33 -9.83
N GLY A 46 10.51 -9.73 -11.09
CA GLY A 46 10.05 -8.84 -12.15
C GLY A 46 8.64 -8.27 -11.90
N LEU A 47 7.72 -9.08 -11.38
CA LEU A 47 6.36 -8.65 -11.02
C LEU A 47 6.40 -7.62 -9.89
N TRP A 48 7.12 -7.92 -8.82
CA TRP A 48 7.22 -7.03 -7.67
C TRP A 48 7.97 -5.75 -7.99
N GLY A 49 9.07 -5.85 -8.75
CA GLY A 49 9.82 -4.69 -9.23
C GLY A 49 9.01 -3.79 -10.16
N GLY A 50 8.25 -4.39 -11.07
CA GLY A 50 7.31 -3.67 -11.93
C GLY A 50 6.21 -2.97 -11.12
N GLY A 51 5.67 -3.64 -10.10
CA GLY A 51 4.71 -3.06 -9.17
C GLY A 51 5.26 -1.88 -8.37
N LEU A 52 6.48 -2.02 -7.86
CA LEU A 52 7.18 -0.92 -7.16
C LEU A 52 7.40 0.27 -8.09
N ALA A 53 7.89 0.03 -9.31
CA ALA A 53 8.10 1.09 -10.31
C ALA A 53 6.78 1.78 -10.69
N ALA A 54 5.69 1.02 -10.86
CA ALA A 54 4.37 1.54 -11.14
C ALA A 54 3.87 2.46 -10.01
N TRP A 55 4.10 2.10 -8.75
CA TRP A 55 3.74 2.94 -7.61
C TRP A 55 4.61 4.18 -7.48
N ILE A 56 5.92 4.09 -7.70
CA ILE A 56 6.81 5.25 -7.64
C ILE A 56 6.47 6.22 -8.77
N VAL A 57 6.45 5.75 -10.02
CA VAL A 57 6.25 6.62 -11.19
C VAL A 57 4.78 6.98 -11.35
N GLY A 58 3.88 5.99 -11.36
CA GLY A 58 2.43 6.19 -11.54
C GLY A 58 1.83 6.99 -10.39
N GLY A 59 2.18 6.66 -9.15
CA GLY A 59 1.76 7.41 -7.97
C GLY A 59 2.19 8.87 -8.03
N ALA A 60 3.46 9.14 -8.37
CA ALA A 60 3.96 10.50 -8.51
C ALA A 60 3.22 11.28 -9.62
N LEU A 61 2.98 10.67 -10.78
CA LEU A 61 2.26 11.30 -11.89
C LEU A 61 0.81 11.63 -11.52
N VAL A 62 0.11 10.69 -10.88
CA VAL A 62 -1.30 10.88 -10.48
C VAL A 62 -1.41 11.94 -9.39
N LEU A 63 -0.56 11.90 -8.37
CA LEU A 63 -0.57 12.89 -7.29
C LEU A 63 -0.25 14.30 -7.80
N ARG A 64 0.68 14.43 -8.75
CA ARG A 64 0.97 15.73 -9.40
C ARG A 64 -0.20 16.27 -10.23
N ALA A 65 -0.97 15.39 -10.90
CA ALA A 65 -2.14 15.78 -11.67
C ALA A 65 -3.31 16.22 -10.77
N GLY A 66 -3.35 15.75 -9.54
CA GLY A 66 -4.36 16.07 -8.53
C GLY A 66 -5.76 15.52 -8.86
N PRO A 67 -6.76 15.79 -8.00
CA PRO A 67 -8.12 15.27 -8.18
C PRO A 67 -8.78 15.67 -9.51
N ALA A 68 -8.48 16.87 -10.02
CA ALA A 68 -9.00 17.34 -11.31
C ALA A 68 -8.35 16.66 -12.53
N GLY A 69 -7.16 16.08 -12.36
CA GLY A 69 -6.46 15.35 -13.41
C GLY A 69 -6.96 13.92 -13.60
N TRP A 70 -7.39 13.27 -12.53
CA TRP A 70 -7.83 11.87 -12.54
C TRP A 70 -8.99 11.58 -13.52
N PRO A 71 -10.08 12.39 -13.57
CA PRO A 71 -11.18 12.15 -14.50
C PRO A 71 -10.82 12.37 -15.99
N ARG A 72 -9.69 13.01 -16.30
CA ARG A 72 -9.22 13.18 -17.69
C ARG A 72 -8.76 11.88 -18.33
N TRP A 73 -8.41 10.89 -17.51
CA TRP A 73 -8.03 9.57 -17.99
C TRP A 73 -9.29 8.79 -18.40
N PRO A 74 -9.24 7.98 -19.48
CA PRO A 74 -10.36 7.15 -19.88
C PRO A 74 -10.85 6.27 -18.73
N GLN A 75 -12.17 6.17 -18.56
CA GLN A 75 -12.79 5.40 -17.49
C GLN A 75 -12.30 3.94 -17.48
N ALA A 76 -12.21 3.32 -18.66
CA ALA A 76 -11.73 1.95 -18.79
C ALA A 76 -10.30 1.80 -18.27
N LEU A 77 -9.41 2.77 -18.55
CA LEU A 77 -8.02 2.75 -18.03
C LEU A 77 -8.01 2.85 -16.51
N ARG A 78 -8.75 3.79 -15.92
CA ARG A 78 -8.85 3.94 -14.46
C ARG A 78 -9.40 2.67 -13.80
N TRP A 79 -10.40 2.06 -14.42
CA TRP A 79 -10.98 0.81 -13.94
C TRP A 79 -9.98 -0.33 -13.97
N VAL A 80 -9.29 -0.57 -15.09
CA VAL A 80 -8.28 -1.63 -15.25
C VAL A 80 -7.10 -1.42 -14.31
N LEU A 81 -6.59 -0.18 -14.21
CA LEU A 81 -5.48 0.14 -13.30
C LEU A 81 -5.80 -0.23 -11.86
N GLY A 82 -6.98 0.15 -11.38
CA GLY A 82 -7.32 -0.15 -9.99
C GLY A 82 -7.52 -1.64 -9.71
N LEU A 83 -8.18 -2.36 -10.63
CA LEU A 83 -8.29 -3.83 -10.49
C LEU A 83 -6.91 -4.49 -10.51
N GLY A 84 -5.98 -4.00 -11.35
CA GLY A 84 -4.61 -4.47 -11.41
C GLY A 84 -3.84 -4.19 -10.11
N LEU A 85 -3.97 -2.98 -9.55
CA LEU A 85 -3.32 -2.61 -8.28
C LEU A 85 -3.88 -3.40 -7.09
N LEU A 86 -5.19 -3.61 -7.06
CA LEU A 86 -5.84 -4.42 -6.04
C LEU A 86 -5.44 -5.90 -6.13
N TRP A 87 -5.38 -6.43 -7.35
CA TRP A 87 -4.89 -7.79 -7.58
C TRP A 87 -3.42 -7.93 -7.16
N LEU A 88 -2.57 -6.97 -7.51
CA LEU A 88 -1.14 -6.97 -7.16
C LEU A 88 -0.93 -6.94 -5.64
N ALA A 89 -1.68 -6.10 -4.92
CA ALA A 89 -1.61 -6.03 -3.47
C ALA A 89 -2.09 -7.33 -2.81
N TRP A 90 -3.17 -7.92 -3.32
CA TRP A 90 -3.65 -9.21 -2.86
C TRP A 90 -2.65 -10.34 -3.14
N ALA A 91 -2.08 -10.38 -4.34
CA ALA A 91 -1.05 -11.35 -4.70
C ALA A 91 0.17 -11.22 -3.77
N ALA A 92 0.57 -9.98 -3.48
CA ALA A 92 1.65 -9.71 -2.54
C ALA A 92 1.30 -10.15 -1.10
N LEU A 93 0.07 -9.94 -0.65
CA LEU A 93 -0.40 -10.42 0.65
C LEU A 93 -0.37 -11.96 0.73
N ALA A 94 -0.88 -12.64 -0.30
CA ALA A 94 -0.87 -14.10 -0.38
C ALA A 94 0.57 -14.62 -0.34
N GLN A 95 1.48 -13.98 -1.06
CA GLN A 95 2.89 -14.35 -1.10
C GLN A 95 3.62 -14.05 0.22
N ALA A 96 3.35 -12.90 0.85
CA ALA A 96 3.90 -12.55 2.16
C ALA A 96 3.53 -13.60 3.24
N ARG A 97 2.31 -14.13 3.16
CA ARG A 97 1.87 -15.22 4.06
C ARG A 97 2.68 -16.51 3.87
N THR A 98 3.14 -16.84 2.65
CA THR A 98 3.96 -18.04 2.41
C THR A 98 5.38 -17.90 2.96
N ILE A 99 5.90 -16.68 3.06
CA ILE A 99 7.19 -16.41 3.74
C ILE A 99 7.04 -16.68 5.23
N GLY A 100 5.95 -16.22 5.84
CA GLY A 100 5.61 -16.48 7.23
C GLY A 100 4.79 -15.38 7.88
N ILE A 101 4.20 -15.72 9.03
CA ILE A 101 3.33 -14.79 9.77
C ILE A 101 4.11 -13.58 10.27
N ASN A 102 5.34 -13.76 10.76
CA ASN A 102 6.17 -12.66 11.24
C ASN A 102 6.50 -11.67 10.12
N PHE A 103 6.79 -12.17 8.90
CA PHE A 103 6.97 -11.33 7.73
C PHE A 103 5.71 -10.49 7.45
N LEU A 104 4.57 -11.14 7.36
CA LEU A 104 3.30 -10.47 7.06
C LEU A 104 2.97 -9.42 8.12
N LEU A 105 3.05 -9.78 9.41
CA LEU A 105 2.76 -8.85 10.50
C LEU A 105 3.73 -7.66 10.51
N SER A 106 5.01 -7.87 10.26
CA SER A 106 5.97 -6.78 10.21
C SER A 106 5.68 -5.79 9.09
N VAL A 107 5.21 -6.26 7.91
CA VAL A 107 4.77 -5.37 6.80
C VAL A 107 3.50 -4.60 7.18
N LEU A 108 2.52 -5.24 7.82
CA LEU A 108 1.31 -4.56 8.30
C LEU A 108 1.66 -3.49 9.35
N CYS A 109 2.57 -3.82 10.26
CA CYS A 109 3.02 -2.89 11.30
C CYS A 109 3.80 -1.68 10.74
N VAL A 110 4.46 -1.79 9.57
CA VAL A 110 5.02 -0.62 8.87
C VAL A 110 3.91 0.41 8.60
N VAL A 111 2.79 -0.02 8.02
CA VAL A 111 1.67 0.88 7.69
C VAL A 111 1.06 1.47 8.97
N TRP A 112 0.72 0.62 9.93
CA TRP A 112 0.11 1.08 11.18
C TRP A 112 1.02 2.05 11.94
N MET A 113 2.31 1.76 12.03
CA MET A 113 3.26 2.67 12.71
C MET A 113 3.42 3.99 11.95
N ALA A 114 3.51 3.93 10.61
CA ALA A 114 3.58 5.14 9.79
C ALA A 114 2.37 6.04 10.05
N ASP A 115 1.15 5.50 10.07
CA ASP A 115 -0.08 6.26 10.28
C ASP A 115 -0.20 6.79 11.72
N ILE A 116 0.05 5.94 12.72
CA ILE A 116 -0.03 6.32 14.13
C ILE A 116 0.98 7.43 14.45
N ALA A 117 2.24 7.24 14.09
CA ALA A 117 3.28 8.22 14.36
C ALA A 117 3.04 9.52 13.55
N ALA A 118 2.59 9.41 12.28
CA ALA A 118 2.22 10.57 11.50
C ALA A 118 1.05 11.34 12.09
N TYR A 119 0.05 10.67 12.63
CA TYR A 119 -1.08 11.32 13.31
C TYR A 119 -0.63 12.12 14.53
N PHE A 120 0.14 11.51 15.44
CA PHE A 120 0.58 12.21 16.66
C PHE A 120 1.55 13.34 16.36
N CYS A 121 2.55 13.13 15.50
CA CYS A 121 3.49 14.18 15.11
C CYS A 121 2.81 15.28 14.29
N GLY A 122 1.92 14.93 13.38
CA GLY A 122 1.16 15.90 12.60
C GLY A 122 0.22 16.75 13.46
N ARG A 123 -0.37 16.16 14.50
CA ARG A 123 -1.22 16.88 15.45
C ARG A 123 -0.41 17.80 16.38
N ALA A 124 0.77 17.37 16.83
CA ALA A 124 1.58 18.12 17.77
C ALA A 124 2.40 19.23 17.08
N PHE A 125 2.93 18.95 15.90
CA PHE A 125 3.95 19.80 15.24
C PHE A 125 3.53 20.25 13.82
N GLY A 126 2.40 19.75 13.26
CA GLY A 126 2.01 19.99 11.88
C GLY A 126 1.74 21.46 11.56
N ARG A 127 2.60 22.05 10.77
CA ARG A 127 2.50 23.43 10.26
C ARG A 127 2.38 23.48 8.76
N ASN A 128 3.17 22.64 8.07
CA ASN A 128 3.27 22.62 6.61
C ASN A 128 2.36 21.53 6.02
N LYS A 129 1.35 21.92 5.27
CA LYS A 129 0.42 20.97 4.66
C LYS A 129 1.11 20.19 3.54
N LEU A 130 0.89 18.86 3.52
CA LEU A 130 1.46 17.95 2.52
C LEU A 130 0.71 18.04 1.19
N ALA A 131 -0.60 17.90 1.22
CA ALA A 131 -1.46 17.86 0.03
C ALA A 131 -2.84 18.49 0.31
N PRO A 132 -2.94 19.84 0.35
CA PRO A 132 -4.14 20.56 0.78
C PRO A 132 -5.41 20.21 -0.02
N THR A 133 -5.27 19.96 -1.31
CA THR A 133 -6.39 19.66 -2.23
C THR A 133 -6.87 18.21 -2.18
N ILE A 134 -6.03 17.31 -1.64
CA ILE A 134 -6.31 15.86 -1.56
C ILE A 134 -6.72 15.50 -0.13
N SER A 135 -5.85 15.79 0.83
CA SER A 135 -6.00 15.48 2.25
C SER A 135 -5.49 16.65 3.11
N PRO A 136 -6.37 17.62 3.46
CA PRO A 136 -5.97 18.83 4.19
C PRO A 136 -5.48 18.57 5.62
N GLY A 137 -5.74 17.37 6.17
CA GLY A 137 -5.27 16.97 7.49
C GLY A 137 -3.79 16.59 7.55
N LYS A 138 -3.20 16.16 6.42
CA LYS A 138 -1.82 15.68 6.37
C LYS A 138 -0.80 16.82 6.33
N SER A 139 0.33 16.63 7.06
CA SER A 139 1.45 17.59 7.13
C SER A 139 2.79 16.90 6.89
N TRP A 140 3.79 17.66 6.48
CA TRP A 140 5.16 17.19 6.31
C TRP A 140 5.78 16.71 7.62
N GLU A 141 5.49 17.39 8.72
CA GLU A 141 5.94 17.00 10.06
C GLU A 141 5.33 15.66 10.47
N GLY A 142 4.07 15.41 10.07
CA GLY A 142 3.45 14.10 10.23
C GLY A 142 4.20 13.01 9.45
N VAL A 143 4.53 13.26 8.17
CA VAL A 143 5.31 12.31 7.36
C VAL A 143 6.66 12.00 8.00
N GLN A 144 7.39 13.03 8.47
CA GLN A 144 8.66 12.84 9.16
C GLN A 144 8.50 11.99 10.43
N GLY A 145 7.44 12.26 11.22
CA GLY A 145 7.10 11.44 12.38
C GLY A 145 6.80 9.98 12.03
N GLY A 146 6.04 9.75 10.97
CA GLY A 146 5.74 8.42 10.45
C GLY A 146 7.00 7.66 10.04
N VAL A 147 7.88 8.31 9.30
CA VAL A 147 9.19 7.76 8.90
C VAL A 147 10.04 7.40 10.12
N CYS A 148 10.19 8.32 11.09
CA CYS A 148 10.93 8.04 12.31
C CYS A 148 10.32 6.87 13.08
N GLY A 149 8.99 6.80 13.18
CA GLY A 149 8.27 5.71 13.83
C GLY A 149 8.57 4.35 13.18
N VAL A 150 8.58 4.28 11.84
CA VAL A 150 8.88 3.04 11.11
C VAL A 150 10.33 2.61 11.30
N VAL A 151 11.28 3.55 11.29
CA VAL A 151 12.71 3.23 11.54
C VAL A 151 12.92 2.71 12.97
N LEU A 152 12.31 3.36 13.97
CA LEU A 152 12.35 2.88 15.35
C LEU A 152 11.71 1.51 15.51
N LEU A 153 10.55 1.28 14.84
CA LEU A 153 9.91 -0.02 14.81
C LEU A 153 10.82 -1.10 14.23
N ALA A 154 11.52 -0.79 13.12
CA ALA A 154 12.41 -1.74 12.46
C ALA A 154 13.54 -2.20 13.38
N VAL A 155 14.19 -1.26 14.07
CA VAL A 155 15.28 -1.56 15.03
C VAL A 155 14.74 -2.36 16.21
N ALA A 156 13.62 -1.92 16.80
CA ALA A 156 13.01 -2.61 17.93
C ALA A 156 12.55 -4.02 17.56
N TRP A 157 11.99 -4.20 16.36
CA TRP A 157 11.52 -5.51 15.90
C TRP A 157 12.67 -6.51 15.76
N ILE A 158 13.78 -6.09 15.12
CA ILE A 158 14.99 -6.93 15.00
C ILE A 158 15.52 -7.31 16.40
N ALA A 159 15.64 -6.35 17.31
CA ALA A 159 16.13 -6.62 18.66
C ALA A 159 15.25 -7.63 19.42
N VAL A 160 13.93 -7.57 19.24
CA VAL A 160 13.01 -8.56 19.85
C VAL A 160 13.11 -9.90 19.13
N GLU A 161 13.23 -9.90 17.80
CA GLU A 161 13.31 -11.11 16.99
C GLU A 161 14.59 -11.91 17.25
N GLU A 162 15.70 -11.24 17.56
CA GLU A 162 16.96 -11.89 17.96
C GLU A 162 16.86 -12.62 19.32
N GLN A 163 15.93 -12.19 20.18
CA GLN A 163 15.72 -12.81 21.51
C GLN A 163 14.67 -13.93 21.47
N PHE A 164 13.68 -13.82 20.58
CA PHE A 164 12.54 -14.72 20.50
C PHE A 164 12.45 -15.38 19.13
N ASN A 165 12.27 -16.69 19.09
CA ASN A 165 12.07 -17.42 17.84
C ASN A 165 10.61 -17.31 17.38
N PHE A 166 10.34 -16.48 16.36
CA PHE A 166 9.01 -16.31 15.78
C PHE A 166 8.69 -17.29 14.64
N GLY A 167 9.57 -18.26 14.37
CA GLY A 167 9.35 -19.28 13.33
C GLY A 167 9.49 -18.83 11.90
N SER A 168 9.57 -17.50 11.62
CA SER A 168 9.83 -16.92 10.31
C SER A 168 10.46 -15.53 10.48
N ALA A 169 11.29 -15.11 9.50
CA ALA A 169 11.94 -13.82 9.55
C ALA A 169 10.96 -12.67 9.20
N SER A 170 11.12 -11.52 9.88
CA SER A 170 10.41 -10.29 9.55
C SER A 170 10.95 -9.66 8.27
N VAL A 171 10.19 -8.73 7.68
CA VAL A 171 10.67 -7.89 6.57
C VAL A 171 11.93 -7.11 6.97
N PHE A 172 12.01 -6.65 8.22
CA PHE A 172 13.13 -5.87 8.73
C PHE A 172 14.42 -6.69 8.82
N LEU A 173 14.34 -7.90 9.39
CA LEU A 173 15.48 -8.80 9.49
C LEU A 173 15.98 -9.23 8.11
N LEU A 174 15.08 -9.59 7.18
CA LEU A 174 15.45 -9.96 5.82
C LEU A 174 16.14 -8.79 5.08
N LEU A 175 15.64 -7.57 5.22
CA LEU A 175 16.25 -6.39 4.63
C LEU A 175 17.61 -6.07 5.24
N GLN A 176 17.75 -6.19 6.55
CA GLN A 176 19.02 -5.98 7.24
C GLN A 176 20.06 -7.04 6.86
N GLN A 177 19.69 -8.31 6.81
CA GLN A 177 20.58 -9.39 6.39
C GLN A 177 21.04 -9.25 4.94
N LYS A 178 20.16 -8.77 4.08
CA LYS A 178 20.41 -8.66 2.64
C LYS A 178 21.18 -7.40 2.27
N HIS A 179 20.85 -6.27 2.86
CA HIS A 179 21.32 -4.94 2.47
C HIS A 179 22.06 -4.19 3.59
N GLY A 180 22.25 -4.83 4.75
CA GLY A 180 22.85 -4.19 5.92
C GLY A 180 21.96 -3.10 6.54
N TRP A 181 22.43 -2.43 7.57
CA TRP A 181 21.71 -1.37 8.29
C TRP A 181 21.38 -0.15 7.41
N GLY A 182 22.28 0.22 6.50
CA GLY A 182 22.03 1.31 5.56
C GLY A 182 20.90 0.98 4.57
N GLY A 183 20.87 -0.24 4.06
CA GLY A 183 19.79 -0.72 3.20
C GLY A 183 18.46 -0.84 3.93
N LEU A 184 18.46 -1.31 5.18
CA LEU A 184 17.26 -1.32 6.04
C LEU A 184 16.70 0.09 6.24
N LEU A 185 17.57 1.08 6.52
CA LEU A 185 17.16 2.48 6.66
C LEU A 185 16.47 2.98 5.38
N LEU A 186 17.11 2.82 4.22
CA LEU A 186 16.57 3.27 2.94
C LEU A 186 15.26 2.56 2.59
N ALA A 187 15.17 1.25 2.85
CA ALA A 187 13.96 0.47 2.65
C ALA A 187 12.82 0.93 3.57
N SER A 188 13.10 1.20 4.84
CA SER A 188 12.11 1.72 5.79
C SER A 188 11.59 3.10 5.39
N LEU A 189 12.48 3.99 4.93
CA LEU A 189 12.12 5.29 4.37
C LEU A 189 11.18 5.14 3.16
N LEU A 190 11.53 4.24 2.23
CA LEU A 190 10.73 3.99 1.02
C LEU A 190 9.36 3.41 1.36
N LEU A 191 9.29 2.40 2.24
CA LEU A 191 8.02 1.79 2.65
C LEU A 191 7.11 2.79 3.36
N ALA A 192 7.65 3.61 4.26
CA ALA A 192 6.90 4.67 4.92
C ALA A 192 6.39 5.74 3.92
N ALA A 193 7.22 6.15 2.96
CA ALA A 193 6.81 7.07 1.90
C ALA A 193 5.71 6.47 1.02
N LEU A 194 5.82 5.20 0.66
CA LEU A 194 4.80 4.51 -0.14
C LEU A 194 3.47 4.34 0.63
N SER A 195 3.50 4.13 1.95
CA SER A 195 2.30 4.16 2.79
C SER A 195 1.54 5.49 2.62
N VAL A 196 2.26 6.60 2.70
CA VAL A 196 1.67 7.94 2.48
C VAL A 196 1.15 8.10 1.05
N VAL A 197 1.87 7.59 0.04
CA VAL A 197 1.46 7.64 -1.37
C VAL A 197 0.17 6.86 -1.60
N GLY A 198 0.01 5.67 -1.00
CA GLY A 198 -1.18 4.84 -1.11
C GLY A 198 -2.43 5.54 -0.59
N ASP A 199 -2.38 6.06 0.64
CA ASP A 199 -3.47 6.82 1.25
C ASP A 199 -3.78 8.11 0.45
N LEU A 200 -2.76 8.87 0.00
CA LEU A 200 -2.99 10.05 -0.83
C LEU A 200 -3.61 9.70 -2.19
N PHE A 201 -3.21 8.58 -2.79
CA PHE A 201 -3.76 8.12 -4.06
C PHE A 201 -5.26 7.78 -3.91
N GLU A 202 -5.61 7.00 -2.90
CA GLU A 202 -7.01 6.65 -2.61
C GLU A 202 -7.83 7.90 -2.27
N SER A 203 -7.30 8.78 -1.43
CA SER A 203 -7.91 10.07 -1.09
C SER A 203 -8.14 10.93 -2.35
N LEU A 204 -7.19 10.97 -3.29
CA LEU A 204 -7.31 11.68 -4.56
C LEU A 204 -8.47 11.12 -5.40
N VAL A 205 -8.57 9.80 -5.53
CA VAL A 205 -9.65 9.14 -6.28
C VAL A 205 -11.02 9.45 -5.65
N LYS A 206 -11.13 9.42 -4.33
CA LYS A 206 -12.35 9.82 -3.61
C LYS A 206 -12.73 11.28 -3.90
N ARG A 207 -11.77 12.22 -3.83
CA ARG A 207 -12.03 13.65 -4.15
C ARG A 207 -12.44 13.82 -5.60
N ALA A 208 -11.84 13.09 -6.53
CA ALA A 208 -12.22 13.12 -7.94
C ALA A 208 -13.65 12.62 -8.19
N ALA A 209 -14.12 11.69 -7.35
CA ALA A 209 -15.50 11.19 -7.37
C ALA A 209 -16.48 12.05 -6.54
N GLY A 210 -16.02 13.15 -5.93
CA GLY A 210 -16.85 13.97 -5.04
C GLY A 210 -17.21 13.30 -3.70
N ALA A 211 -16.51 12.23 -3.35
CA ALA A 211 -16.74 11.45 -2.14
C ALA A 211 -15.68 11.75 -1.04
N LYS A 212 -16.02 11.42 0.20
CA LYS A 212 -15.09 11.45 1.33
C LYS A 212 -14.60 10.06 1.67
N ASP A 213 -15.48 9.09 1.69
CA ASP A 213 -15.22 7.69 2.01
C ASP A 213 -15.47 6.83 0.77
N SER A 214 -14.82 5.68 0.64
CA SER A 214 -14.97 4.81 -0.54
C SER A 214 -16.37 4.19 -0.60
N SER A 215 -16.97 3.92 0.56
CA SER A 215 -18.37 3.46 0.72
C SER A 215 -18.82 3.55 2.19
N ASN A 216 -20.03 3.07 2.47
CA ASN A 216 -20.56 2.90 3.82
C ASN A 216 -20.68 1.42 4.24
N LEU A 217 -19.86 0.54 3.64
CA LEU A 217 -19.92 -0.90 3.93
C LEU A 217 -19.54 -1.24 5.37
N LEU A 218 -18.63 -0.47 5.96
CA LEU A 218 -18.19 -0.66 7.34
C LEU A 218 -18.81 0.47 8.20
N PRO A 219 -19.90 0.22 8.94
CA PRO A 219 -20.57 1.26 9.74
C PRO A 219 -19.59 1.99 10.65
N GLY A 220 -19.53 3.32 10.53
CA GLY A 220 -18.62 4.18 11.30
C GLY A 220 -17.14 4.15 10.86
N HIS A 221 -16.80 3.35 9.83
CA HIS A 221 -15.42 3.14 9.39
C HIS A 221 -15.19 3.37 7.88
N GLY A 222 -16.22 3.76 7.12
CA GLY A 222 -16.10 3.93 5.66
C GLY A 222 -16.13 2.62 4.88
N GLY A 223 -15.36 2.52 3.83
CA GLY A 223 -15.27 1.33 3.01
C GLY A 223 -14.04 0.45 3.30
N VAL A 224 -13.94 -0.63 2.54
CA VAL A 224 -12.81 -1.57 2.58
C VAL A 224 -11.56 -0.93 1.99
N LEU A 225 -11.69 -0.16 0.90
CA LEU A 225 -10.56 0.57 0.31
C LEU A 225 -9.91 1.52 1.30
N ASP A 226 -10.72 2.23 2.11
CA ASP A 226 -10.25 3.14 3.16
C ASP A 226 -9.40 2.43 4.26
N ARG A 227 -9.35 1.10 4.27
CA ARG A 227 -8.60 0.27 5.24
C ARG A 227 -7.35 -0.38 4.66
N VAL A 228 -7.24 -0.44 3.35
CA VAL A 228 -6.15 -1.14 2.66
C VAL A 228 -5.34 -0.25 1.71
N ASP A 229 -5.71 1.01 1.59
CA ASP A 229 -5.13 2.00 0.68
C ASP A 229 -3.61 2.09 0.78
N ALA A 230 -3.07 2.22 1.98
CA ALA A 230 -1.63 2.26 2.24
C ALA A 230 -0.94 0.90 2.00
N LEU A 231 -1.68 -0.20 2.14
CA LEU A 231 -1.15 -1.55 1.85
C LEU A 231 -0.98 -1.81 0.36
N LEU A 232 -1.73 -1.11 -0.50
CA LEU A 232 -1.65 -1.30 -1.95
C LEU A 232 -0.24 -1.14 -2.50
N PRO A 233 0.53 -0.09 -2.15
CA PRO A 233 1.93 0.02 -2.55
C PRO A 233 2.90 -0.72 -1.64
N VAL A 234 2.64 -0.79 -0.32
CA VAL A 234 3.62 -1.28 0.65
C VAL A 234 3.85 -2.78 0.51
N LEU A 235 2.79 -3.58 0.31
CA LEU A 235 2.92 -5.04 0.16
C LEU A 235 3.78 -5.45 -1.04
N PRO A 236 3.50 -5.01 -2.29
CA PRO A 236 4.36 -5.36 -3.41
C PRO A 236 5.76 -4.76 -3.30
N ALA A 237 5.91 -3.58 -2.70
CA ALA A 237 7.23 -2.98 -2.48
C ALA A 237 8.08 -3.78 -1.49
N ALA A 238 7.51 -4.27 -0.40
CA ALA A 238 8.22 -5.14 0.55
C ALA A 238 8.75 -6.40 -0.14
N LEU A 239 7.92 -7.05 -0.97
CA LEU A 239 8.36 -8.20 -1.76
C LEU A 239 9.42 -7.85 -2.81
N ALA A 240 9.28 -6.71 -3.48
CA ALA A 240 10.30 -6.23 -4.42
C ALA A 240 11.67 -6.10 -3.73
N LEU A 241 11.72 -5.41 -2.60
CA LEU A 241 12.94 -5.14 -1.86
C LEU A 241 13.66 -6.42 -1.40
N ILE A 242 12.92 -7.45 -1.00
CA ILE A 242 13.52 -8.73 -0.62
C ILE A 242 13.85 -9.62 -1.83
N SER A 243 13.20 -9.40 -2.99
CA SER A 243 13.43 -10.17 -4.22
C SER A 243 14.63 -9.65 -5.03
N PHE A 244 14.92 -8.35 -4.98
CA PHE A 244 16.08 -7.78 -5.67
C PHE A 244 17.37 -8.38 -5.13
N ASN A 245 18.06 -9.13 -5.98
CA ASN A 245 19.40 -9.61 -5.68
C ASN A 245 20.38 -8.68 -6.42
N PRO A 246 21.16 -7.82 -5.73
CA PRO A 246 22.08 -6.90 -6.41
C PRO A 246 23.29 -7.57 -7.05
N PHE A 247 23.40 -8.91 -6.94
CA PHE A 247 24.56 -9.68 -7.38
C PHE A 247 24.19 -10.88 -8.28
N TRP A 248 23.42 -10.64 -9.37
CA TRP A 248 23.34 -11.52 -10.54
C TRP A 248 23.56 -10.70 -11.80
#